data_69f25a490cd4cb4d1e81307fc31df1c7
#
_entry.id   69f25a490cd4cb4d1e81307fc31df1c7
#
_cell.length_a   1.000
_cell.length_b   1.000
_cell.length_c   1.000
_cell.angle_alpha   90.00
_cell.angle_beta   90.00
_cell.angle_gamma   90.00
#
_symmetry.space_group_name_H-M   'P 1'
#
loop_
_entity.id
_entity.type
_entity.pdbx_description
1 polymer ?
#
loop_
_entity_poly.entity_id
_entity_poly.type
_entity_poly.pdbx_seq_one_letter_code
_entity_poly.pdbx_strand_id
1 'polypeptide(L)'
;LNEDVALVTLEVIQYRSGARSDIKAITDQVRKIGGLVVWDASHAVGAIELDLDANGVDLCVGCTYKYGNSGPGSPAWLYVSKRIQNQLQVPIQGWFAQEDQFEMGSEFKRTESIRGFQIASPSLMGIRCVQSAFEMIKEAGIKSIAEKAGIGTDLMISLFDAWLKPLGFVLNTPRDAKQRGGHISLVHPDAAKICVALREIANVIPDYRTPNSIRVAISPLTTSYTEVWDGFLRMKELVESGKYKEVAASGSRVT
;
A
#
# COMPACT_ATOMS: atom_id res chain seq x y z
N LEU A 1 8.65 6.60 -22.69
CA LEU A 1 9.97 6.09 -22.31
C LEU A 1 10.94 6.28 -23.49
N ASN A 2 12.11 6.84 -23.22
CA ASN A 2 13.22 7.01 -24.14
C ASN A 2 14.54 6.84 -23.40
N GLU A 3 15.66 6.93 -24.10
CA GLU A 3 17.00 6.70 -23.53
C GLU A 3 17.46 7.73 -22.48
N ASP A 4 16.75 8.88 -22.38
CA ASP A 4 17.04 9.90 -21.37
C ASP A 4 16.46 9.54 -19.98
N VAL A 5 15.64 8.48 -19.90
CA VAL A 5 15.00 8.05 -18.64
C VAL A 5 15.94 7.12 -17.89
N ALA A 6 16.59 7.62 -16.84
CA ALA A 6 17.46 6.83 -15.98
C ALA A 6 16.69 6.04 -14.90
N LEU A 7 15.58 6.60 -14.38
CA LEU A 7 14.84 6.04 -13.27
C LEU A 7 13.34 6.28 -13.43
N VAL A 8 12.54 5.26 -13.14
CA VAL A 8 11.07 5.32 -13.06
C VAL A 8 10.65 4.97 -11.65
N THR A 9 9.74 5.74 -11.07
CA THR A 9 9.13 5.42 -9.77
C THR A 9 7.64 5.19 -9.95
N LEU A 10 7.15 4.02 -9.54
CA LEU A 10 5.75 3.64 -9.69
C LEU A 10 5.26 2.83 -8.48
N GLU A 11 3.96 2.91 -8.22
CA GLU A 11 3.29 2.10 -7.22
C GLU A 11 2.90 0.72 -7.79
N VAL A 12 3.09 -0.33 -7.01
CA VAL A 12 2.57 -1.67 -7.32
C VAL A 12 1.04 -1.66 -7.29
N ILE A 13 0.47 -1.02 -6.27
CA ILE A 13 -0.97 -0.77 -6.15
C ILE A 13 -1.15 0.73 -5.99
N GLN A 14 -1.83 1.35 -6.94
CA GLN A 14 -2.09 2.78 -6.93
C GLN A 14 -2.92 3.18 -5.70
N TYR A 15 -2.38 4.09 -4.91
CA TYR A 15 -2.98 4.49 -3.64
C TYR A 15 -4.40 5.05 -3.77
N ARG A 16 -4.73 5.65 -4.90
CA ARG A 16 -6.01 6.29 -5.13
C ARG A 16 -7.06 5.33 -5.70
N SER A 17 -6.73 4.66 -6.80
CA SER A 17 -7.67 3.80 -7.53
C SER A 17 -7.70 2.35 -7.04
N GLY A 18 -6.65 1.89 -6.36
CA GLY A 18 -6.47 0.48 -6.06
C GLY A 18 -6.00 -0.36 -7.26
N ALA A 19 -5.75 0.26 -8.42
CA ALA A 19 -5.29 -0.46 -9.60
C ALA A 19 -3.91 -1.08 -9.39
N ARG A 20 -3.72 -2.29 -9.89
CA ARG A 20 -2.46 -3.04 -9.83
C ARG A 20 -1.67 -2.83 -11.12
N SER A 21 -0.41 -2.45 -10.98
CA SER A 21 0.53 -2.33 -12.08
C SER A 21 1.06 -3.69 -12.52
N ASP A 22 1.32 -3.86 -13.80
CA ASP A 22 2.05 -5.02 -14.32
C ASP A 22 3.55 -4.82 -14.11
N ILE A 23 4.02 -5.31 -12.94
CA ILE A 23 5.40 -5.13 -12.49
C ILE A 23 6.39 -5.65 -13.54
N LYS A 24 6.14 -6.87 -14.05
CA LYS A 24 7.06 -7.51 -14.98
C LYS A 24 7.14 -6.77 -16.32
N ALA A 25 6.00 -6.49 -16.93
CA ALA A 25 5.97 -5.81 -18.22
C ALA A 25 6.60 -4.42 -18.18
N ILE A 26 6.32 -3.65 -17.13
CA ILE A 26 6.88 -2.31 -16.97
C ILE A 26 8.39 -2.38 -16.66
N THR A 27 8.82 -3.26 -15.75
CA THR A 27 10.24 -3.43 -15.44
C THR A 27 11.04 -3.83 -16.67
N ASP A 28 10.52 -4.77 -17.47
CA ASP A 28 11.18 -5.22 -18.70
C ASP A 28 11.30 -4.09 -19.74
N GLN A 29 10.27 -3.24 -19.87
CA GLN A 29 10.31 -2.10 -20.80
C GLN A 29 11.32 -1.03 -20.38
N VAL A 30 11.36 -0.67 -19.08
CA VAL A 30 12.31 0.31 -18.56
C VAL A 30 13.74 -0.21 -18.67
N ARG A 31 13.95 -1.49 -18.41
CA ARG A 31 15.26 -2.13 -18.53
C ARG A 31 15.79 -2.13 -19.98
N LYS A 32 14.91 -2.30 -20.97
CA LYS A 32 15.30 -2.26 -22.40
C LYS A 32 15.96 -0.93 -22.82
N ILE A 33 15.59 0.17 -22.17
CA ILE A 33 16.18 1.48 -22.41
C ILE A 33 17.34 1.82 -21.45
N GLY A 34 17.80 0.85 -20.64
CA GLY A 34 18.88 1.04 -19.67
C GLY A 34 18.46 1.68 -18.36
N GLY A 35 17.19 1.97 -18.15
CA GLY A 35 16.67 2.57 -16.92
C GLY A 35 16.44 1.56 -15.80
N LEU A 36 16.22 2.07 -14.59
CA LEU A 36 15.82 1.33 -13.38
C LEU A 36 14.40 1.67 -12.97
N VAL A 37 13.76 0.76 -12.25
CA VAL A 37 12.45 1.03 -11.61
C VAL A 37 12.57 0.91 -10.10
N VAL A 38 12.11 1.94 -9.38
CA VAL A 38 11.80 1.85 -7.95
C VAL A 38 10.31 1.60 -7.79
N TRP A 39 9.95 0.41 -7.35
CA TRP A 39 8.58 0.06 -7.05
C TRP A 39 8.20 0.44 -5.62
N ASP A 40 7.07 1.11 -5.44
CA ASP A 40 6.45 1.31 -4.12
C ASP A 40 5.39 0.22 -3.89
N ALA A 41 5.69 -0.71 -2.98
CA ALA A 41 4.81 -1.80 -2.58
C ALA A 41 4.02 -1.51 -1.30
N SER A 42 3.92 -0.25 -0.86
CA SER A 42 3.26 0.14 0.40
C SER A 42 1.81 -0.31 0.51
N HIS A 43 1.08 -0.43 -0.60
CA HIS A 43 -0.30 -0.96 -0.62
C HIS A 43 -0.39 -2.42 -1.10
N ALA A 44 0.73 -3.07 -1.33
CA ALA A 44 0.81 -4.43 -1.86
C ALA A 44 1.23 -5.45 -0.79
N VAL A 45 2.23 -5.12 0.02
CA VAL A 45 2.73 -6.00 1.10
C VAL A 45 1.62 -6.30 2.09
N GLY A 46 1.37 -7.59 2.33
CA GLY A 46 0.30 -8.06 3.22
C GLY A 46 -1.10 -8.04 2.60
N ALA A 47 -1.25 -7.70 1.29
CA ALA A 47 -2.54 -7.70 0.59
C ALA A 47 -2.54 -8.57 -0.67
N ILE A 48 -1.42 -8.68 -1.36
CA ILE A 48 -1.26 -9.48 -2.59
C ILE A 48 0.04 -10.27 -2.56
N GLU A 49 0.11 -11.30 -3.38
CA GLU A 49 1.36 -12.02 -3.61
C GLU A 49 2.33 -11.13 -4.41
N LEU A 50 3.57 -11.02 -3.91
CA LEU A 50 4.69 -10.34 -4.55
C LEU A 50 5.84 -11.31 -4.71
N ASP A 51 6.29 -11.49 -5.94
CA ASP A 51 7.55 -12.17 -6.25
C ASP A 51 8.46 -11.19 -6.98
N LEU A 52 9.30 -10.50 -6.21
CA LEU A 52 10.17 -9.46 -6.75
C LEU A 52 11.26 -10.04 -7.64
N ASP A 53 11.81 -11.19 -7.27
CA ASP A 53 12.87 -11.85 -8.03
C ASP A 53 12.35 -12.39 -9.37
N ALA A 54 11.23 -13.12 -9.37
CA ALA A 54 10.63 -13.66 -10.59
C ALA A 54 10.14 -12.56 -11.55
N ASN A 55 9.71 -11.41 -11.02
CA ASN A 55 9.35 -10.24 -11.83
C ASN A 55 10.55 -9.39 -12.25
N GLY A 56 11.77 -9.80 -11.89
CA GLY A 56 13.00 -9.12 -12.27
C GLY A 56 13.16 -7.72 -11.68
N VAL A 57 12.53 -7.45 -10.55
CA VAL A 57 12.58 -6.15 -9.87
C VAL A 57 13.99 -5.85 -9.39
N ASP A 58 14.46 -4.62 -9.61
CA ASP A 58 15.77 -4.16 -9.15
C ASP A 58 15.68 -3.46 -7.78
N LEU A 59 14.70 -2.59 -7.63
CA LEU A 59 14.50 -1.77 -6.44
C LEU A 59 13.02 -1.79 -6.04
N CYS A 60 12.77 -2.03 -4.76
CA CYS A 60 11.42 -1.93 -4.20
C CYS A 60 11.47 -1.37 -2.78
N VAL A 61 10.49 -0.56 -2.45
CA VAL A 61 10.31 -0.01 -1.10
C VAL A 61 8.89 -0.24 -0.62
N GLY A 62 8.67 -0.16 0.68
CA GLY A 62 7.32 -0.23 1.21
C GLY A 62 7.27 0.05 2.71
N CYS A 63 6.11 0.45 3.18
CA CYS A 63 5.82 0.53 4.60
C CYS A 63 5.32 -0.80 5.15
N THR A 64 5.40 -0.97 6.46
CA THR A 64 4.94 -2.18 7.16
C THR A 64 3.64 -1.96 7.92
N TYR A 65 3.23 -0.71 8.14
CA TYR A 65 2.11 -0.35 9.01
C TYR A 65 0.72 -0.47 8.35
N LYS A 66 0.64 -0.57 7.01
CA LYS A 66 -0.64 -0.72 6.29
C LYS A 66 -1.12 -2.18 6.38
N TYR A 67 -1.22 -2.89 5.26
CA TYR A 67 -1.61 -4.30 5.25
C TYR A 67 -0.58 -5.24 5.91
N GLY A 68 0.65 -4.76 6.15
CA GLY A 68 1.63 -5.45 6.98
C GLY A 68 1.27 -5.47 8.47
N ASN A 69 0.26 -4.69 8.91
CA ASN A 69 -0.32 -4.69 10.27
C ASN A 69 0.67 -4.41 11.42
N SER A 70 1.83 -3.81 11.13
CA SER A 70 2.88 -3.60 12.14
C SER A 70 2.65 -2.38 13.02
N GLY A 71 1.55 -1.63 12.82
CA GLY A 71 1.19 -0.45 13.58
C GLY A 71 1.94 0.82 13.17
N PRO A 72 1.47 1.99 13.62
CA PRO A 72 2.05 3.28 13.28
C PRO A 72 3.46 3.40 13.85
N GLY A 73 4.36 4.05 13.11
CA GLY A 73 5.77 4.22 13.51
C GLY A 73 6.66 3.01 13.25
N SER A 74 6.14 1.92 12.70
CA SER A 74 6.94 0.78 12.29
C SER A 74 7.87 1.14 11.14
N PRO A 75 9.10 0.55 11.08
CA PRO A 75 10.06 0.87 10.03
C PRO A 75 9.55 0.44 8.65
N ALA A 76 9.92 1.23 7.65
CA ALA A 76 9.81 0.85 6.25
C ALA A 76 10.90 -0.17 5.91
N TRP A 77 10.75 -0.81 4.74
CA TRP A 77 11.73 -1.75 4.21
C TRP A 77 12.16 -1.32 2.81
N LEU A 78 13.31 -1.82 2.40
CA LEU A 78 13.78 -1.72 1.03
C LEU A 78 14.25 -3.11 0.55
N TYR A 79 14.09 -3.33 -0.74
CA TYR A 79 14.65 -4.45 -1.49
C TYR A 79 15.59 -3.89 -2.55
N VAL A 80 16.77 -4.46 -2.64
CA VAL A 80 17.73 -4.21 -3.71
C VAL A 80 18.15 -5.56 -4.27
N SER A 81 17.93 -5.78 -5.55
CA SER A 81 18.33 -7.01 -6.22
C SER A 81 19.83 -7.24 -6.08
N LYS A 82 20.24 -8.48 -5.81
CA LYS A 82 21.65 -8.85 -5.73
C LYS A 82 22.43 -8.46 -6.98
N ARG A 83 21.76 -8.40 -8.12
CA ARG A 83 22.34 -8.01 -9.41
C ARG A 83 22.96 -6.61 -9.39
N ILE A 84 22.38 -5.68 -8.63
CA ILE A 84 22.80 -4.28 -8.60
C ILE A 84 23.33 -3.80 -7.25
N GLN A 85 23.27 -4.60 -6.18
CA GLN A 85 23.70 -4.17 -4.84
C GLN A 85 25.10 -3.55 -4.82
N ASN A 86 26.04 -4.15 -5.54
CA ASN A 86 27.43 -3.67 -5.55
C ASN A 86 27.69 -2.55 -6.57
N GLN A 87 26.72 -2.26 -7.46
CA GLN A 87 26.81 -1.18 -8.43
C GLN A 87 26.29 0.15 -7.88
N LEU A 88 25.44 0.09 -6.85
CA LEU A 88 24.84 1.28 -6.25
C LEU A 88 25.74 1.89 -5.20
N GLN A 89 25.88 3.21 -5.27
CA GLN A 89 26.56 4.01 -4.26
C GLN A 89 25.54 4.55 -3.27
N VAL A 90 25.81 4.36 -1.97
CA VAL A 90 24.96 4.91 -0.90
C VAL A 90 25.54 6.28 -0.52
N PRO A 91 24.79 7.38 -0.68
CA PRO A 91 25.31 8.74 -0.48
C PRO A 91 25.60 9.07 0.99
N ILE A 92 24.97 8.33 1.91
CA ILE A 92 25.16 8.52 3.36
C ILE A 92 25.92 7.32 3.91
N GLN A 93 27.12 7.55 4.40
CA GLN A 93 27.96 6.54 5.03
C GLN A 93 27.54 6.39 6.50
N GLY A 94 26.86 5.30 6.81
CA GLY A 94 26.39 5.02 8.16
C GLY A 94 27.12 3.85 8.80
N TRP A 95 27.35 3.90 10.09
CA TRP A 95 28.14 2.92 10.82
C TRP A 95 27.54 1.49 10.78
N PHE A 96 26.22 1.32 10.58
CA PHE A 96 25.61 0.02 10.39
C PHE A 96 25.91 -0.60 9.02
N ALA A 97 26.26 0.22 8.04
CA ALA A 97 26.66 -0.23 6.71
C ALA A 97 28.17 -0.59 6.61
N GLN A 98 28.96 -0.25 7.62
CA GLN A 98 30.37 -0.60 7.70
C GLN A 98 30.56 -2.11 7.74
N GLU A 99 31.58 -2.63 7.09
CA GLU A 99 31.90 -4.06 7.05
C GLU A 99 32.14 -4.62 8.44
N ASP A 100 33.03 -3.99 9.19
CA ASP A 100 33.19 -4.18 10.64
C ASP A 100 32.70 -2.92 11.38
N GLN A 101 31.50 -2.98 11.96
CA GLN A 101 30.87 -1.84 12.62
C GLN A 101 31.62 -1.34 13.86
N PHE A 102 32.50 -2.14 14.43
CA PHE A 102 33.26 -1.83 15.64
C PHE A 102 34.70 -1.49 15.38
N GLU A 103 35.15 -1.56 14.12
CA GLU A 103 36.41 -0.97 13.67
C GLU A 103 36.25 0.56 13.63
N MET A 104 36.73 1.23 14.66
CA MET A 104 36.66 2.69 14.79
C MET A 104 37.73 3.41 13.96
N GLY A 105 37.96 2.93 12.73
CA GLY A 105 38.92 3.50 11.80
C GLY A 105 38.42 4.78 11.11
N SER A 106 39.32 5.44 10.38
CA SER A 106 39.02 6.66 9.61
C SER A 106 38.46 6.38 8.22
N GLU A 107 38.48 5.13 7.77
CA GLU A 107 38.00 4.72 6.45
C GLU A 107 36.67 4.02 6.54
N PHE A 108 35.74 4.36 5.62
CA PHE A 108 34.49 3.67 5.48
C PHE A 108 34.57 2.59 4.40
N LYS A 109 34.36 1.34 4.80
CA LYS A 109 34.26 0.19 3.91
C LYS A 109 32.86 -0.40 3.99
N ARG A 110 32.02 -0.13 2.98
CA ARG A 110 30.65 -0.63 2.96
C ARG A 110 30.61 -2.14 2.79
N THR A 111 29.81 -2.84 3.60
CA THR A 111 29.53 -4.27 3.39
C THR A 111 28.83 -4.50 2.05
N GLU A 112 29.17 -5.57 1.35
CA GLU A 112 28.61 -5.93 0.04
C GLU A 112 27.17 -6.50 0.10
N SER A 113 26.63 -6.72 1.31
CA SER A 113 25.28 -7.22 1.51
C SER A 113 24.24 -6.11 1.52
N ILE A 114 22.95 -6.49 1.59
CA ILE A 114 21.82 -5.55 1.78
C ILE A 114 22.00 -4.68 3.04
N ARG A 115 22.74 -5.14 4.04
CA ARG A 115 23.12 -4.33 5.21
C ARG A 115 23.87 -3.07 4.84
N GLY A 116 24.58 -3.05 3.71
CA GLY A 116 25.27 -1.87 3.20
C GLY A 116 24.36 -0.67 2.89
N PHE A 117 23.05 -0.85 2.88
CA PHE A 117 22.06 0.21 2.73
C PHE A 117 21.46 0.68 4.07
N GLN A 118 21.88 0.09 5.19
CA GLN A 118 21.42 0.47 6.52
C GLN A 118 22.32 1.56 7.10
N ILE A 119 21.77 2.75 7.35
CA ILE A 119 22.55 3.90 7.73
C ILE A 119 22.87 3.88 9.25
N ALA A 120 21.88 3.57 10.08
CA ALA A 120 21.97 3.73 11.52
C ALA A 120 21.32 2.56 12.28
N SER A 121 21.39 2.62 13.60
CA SER A 121 20.73 1.67 14.50
C SER A 121 19.23 1.60 14.21
N PRO A 122 18.67 0.41 14.03
CA PRO A 122 17.26 0.26 13.76
C PRO A 122 16.42 0.50 15.03
N SER A 123 15.14 0.86 14.83
CA SER A 123 14.15 0.90 15.92
C SER A 123 13.84 -0.52 16.41
N LEU A 124 14.37 -0.94 17.55
CA LEU A 124 14.14 -2.28 18.08
C LEU A 124 12.66 -2.55 18.34
N MET A 125 11.93 -1.60 18.92
CA MET A 125 10.50 -1.74 19.18
C MET A 125 9.71 -1.86 17.86
N GLY A 126 10.02 -1.01 16.88
CA GLY A 126 9.40 -1.08 15.57
C GLY A 126 9.66 -2.40 14.84
N ILE A 127 10.89 -2.93 14.92
CA ILE A 127 11.22 -4.24 14.35
C ILE A 127 10.46 -5.38 15.04
N ARG A 128 10.27 -5.33 16.37
CA ARG A 128 9.47 -6.33 17.07
C ARG A 128 8.00 -6.30 16.64
N CYS A 129 7.43 -5.12 16.44
CA CYS A 129 6.08 -4.99 15.87
C CYS A 129 6.00 -5.61 14.46
N VAL A 130 7.01 -5.35 13.60
CA VAL A 130 7.09 -5.96 12.28
C VAL A 130 7.20 -7.48 12.38
N GLN A 131 8.08 -7.99 13.24
CA GLN A 131 8.27 -9.43 13.43
C GLN A 131 6.94 -10.11 13.77
N SER A 132 6.25 -9.64 14.83
CA SER A 132 4.98 -10.25 15.26
C SER A 132 3.89 -10.19 14.19
N ALA A 133 3.78 -9.06 13.48
CA ALA A 133 2.80 -8.91 12.41
C ALA A 133 3.09 -9.83 11.21
N PHE A 134 4.36 -9.95 10.83
CA PHE A 134 4.74 -10.81 9.70
C PHE A 134 4.72 -12.29 10.05
N GLU A 135 4.86 -12.67 11.33
CA GLU A 135 4.59 -14.03 11.80
C GLU A 135 3.11 -14.40 11.58
N MET A 136 2.17 -13.50 11.90
CA MET A 136 0.74 -13.71 11.61
C MET A 136 0.45 -13.82 10.10
N ILE A 137 1.08 -12.97 9.27
CA ILE A 137 0.97 -13.05 7.80
C ILE A 137 1.49 -14.40 7.29
N LYS A 138 2.62 -14.86 7.84
CA LYS A 138 3.22 -16.16 7.49
C LYS A 138 2.30 -17.31 7.89
N GLU A 139 1.71 -17.28 9.07
CA GLU A 139 0.77 -18.29 9.57
C GLU A 139 -0.48 -18.37 8.69
N ALA A 140 -1.10 -17.22 8.38
CA ALA A 140 -2.27 -17.16 7.49
C ALA A 140 -1.96 -17.56 6.05
N GLY A 141 -0.74 -17.30 5.59
CA GLY A 141 -0.29 -17.50 4.22
C GLY A 141 -0.72 -16.38 3.27
N ILE A 142 0.25 -15.77 2.57
CA ILE A 142 -0.01 -14.63 1.69
C ILE A 142 -1.02 -14.94 0.56
N LYS A 143 -1.06 -16.18 0.09
CA LYS A 143 -2.02 -16.62 -0.92
C LYS A 143 -3.46 -16.53 -0.41
N SER A 144 -3.74 -17.05 0.79
CA SER A 144 -5.06 -16.98 1.42
C SER A 144 -5.47 -15.53 1.74
N ILE A 145 -4.51 -14.70 2.15
CA ILE A 145 -4.71 -13.28 2.38
C ILE A 145 -5.10 -12.57 1.08
N ALA A 146 -4.37 -12.82 -0.01
CA ALA A 146 -4.65 -12.23 -1.31
C ALA A 146 -6.00 -12.67 -1.88
N GLU A 147 -6.37 -13.94 -1.72
CA GLU A 147 -7.68 -14.46 -2.09
C GLU A 147 -8.79 -13.77 -1.30
N LYS A 148 -8.66 -13.66 0.03
CA LYS A 148 -9.62 -12.96 0.89
C LYS A 148 -9.75 -11.48 0.51
N ALA A 149 -8.65 -10.79 0.18
CA ALA A 149 -8.67 -9.41 -0.31
C ALA A 149 -9.43 -9.30 -1.64
N GLY A 150 -9.21 -10.22 -2.56
CA GLY A 150 -9.93 -10.29 -3.84
C GLY A 150 -11.43 -10.46 -3.65
N ILE A 151 -11.85 -11.48 -2.90
CA ILE A 151 -13.27 -11.74 -2.59
C ILE A 151 -13.91 -10.56 -1.85
N GLY A 152 -13.21 -9.98 -0.86
CA GLY A 152 -13.73 -8.84 -0.11
C GLY A 152 -13.93 -7.60 -0.97
N THR A 153 -13.01 -7.32 -1.90
CA THR A 153 -13.18 -6.21 -2.85
C THR A 153 -14.22 -6.51 -3.92
N ASP A 154 -14.45 -7.78 -4.31
CA ASP A 154 -15.58 -8.18 -5.16
C ASP A 154 -16.92 -7.95 -4.45
N LEU A 155 -17.01 -8.29 -3.17
CA LEU A 155 -18.18 -7.97 -2.34
C LEU A 155 -18.43 -6.46 -2.30
N MET A 156 -17.42 -5.65 -2.04
CA MET A 156 -17.53 -4.18 -2.04
C MET A 156 -18.05 -3.65 -3.36
N ILE A 157 -17.58 -4.18 -4.49
CA ILE A 157 -18.04 -3.76 -5.84
C ILE A 157 -19.48 -4.19 -6.07
N SER A 158 -19.88 -5.37 -5.62
CA SER A 158 -21.27 -5.85 -5.72
C SER A 158 -22.22 -4.97 -4.89
N LEU A 159 -21.82 -4.60 -3.68
CA LEU A 159 -22.58 -3.69 -2.82
C LEU A 159 -22.63 -2.26 -3.39
N PHE A 160 -21.54 -1.80 -3.99
CA PHE A 160 -21.52 -0.54 -4.72
C PHE A 160 -22.55 -0.56 -5.86
N ASP A 161 -22.55 -1.60 -6.70
CA ASP A 161 -23.48 -1.69 -7.83
C ASP A 161 -24.94 -1.72 -7.38
N ALA A 162 -25.23 -2.46 -6.31
CA ALA A 162 -26.58 -2.62 -5.79
C ALA A 162 -27.10 -1.38 -5.02
N TRP A 163 -26.24 -0.72 -4.27
CA TRP A 163 -26.67 0.26 -3.27
C TRP A 163 -26.18 1.67 -3.51
N LEU A 164 -24.91 1.84 -3.90
CA LEU A 164 -24.29 3.17 -3.94
C LEU A 164 -24.33 3.80 -5.33
N LYS A 165 -24.28 3.00 -6.37
CA LYS A 165 -24.39 3.50 -7.75
C LYS A 165 -25.70 4.27 -7.99
N PRO A 166 -26.88 3.82 -7.53
CA PRO A 166 -28.13 4.60 -7.63
C PRO A 166 -28.10 5.92 -6.84
N LEU A 167 -27.20 6.03 -5.84
CA LEU A 167 -27.03 7.23 -5.02
C LEU A 167 -25.98 8.21 -5.57
N GLY A 168 -25.55 8.03 -6.82
CA GLY A 168 -24.65 8.94 -7.51
C GLY A 168 -23.16 8.66 -7.35
N PHE A 169 -22.78 7.52 -6.75
CA PHE A 169 -21.39 7.12 -6.71
C PHE A 169 -20.90 6.53 -8.03
N VAL A 170 -19.61 6.71 -8.30
CA VAL A 170 -18.92 6.13 -9.45
C VAL A 170 -17.73 5.30 -8.94
N LEU A 171 -17.57 4.09 -9.46
CA LEU A 171 -16.43 3.24 -9.15
C LEU A 171 -15.20 3.69 -9.95
N ASN A 172 -14.10 3.95 -9.25
CA ASN A 172 -12.81 4.33 -9.84
C ASN A 172 -11.74 3.25 -9.58
N THR A 173 -12.13 1.98 -9.62
CA THR A 173 -11.27 0.82 -9.39
C THR A 173 -11.50 -0.22 -10.48
N PRO A 174 -10.46 -0.91 -10.98
CA PRO A 174 -10.65 -2.01 -11.91
C PRO A 174 -11.55 -3.11 -11.31
N ARG A 175 -12.47 -3.63 -12.15
CA ARG A 175 -13.42 -4.66 -11.71
C ARG A 175 -12.79 -6.06 -11.61
N ASP A 176 -11.76 -6.33 -12.39
CA ASP A 176 -11.03 -7.60 -12.32
C ASP A 176 -10.17 -7.63 -11.04
N ALA A 177 -10.39 -8.63 -10.19
CA ALA A 177 -9.62 -8.82 -8.95
C ALA A 177 -8.11 -8.98 -9.19
N LYS A 178 -7.70 -9.46 -10.37
CA LYS A 178 -6.28 -9.57 -10.74
C LYS A 178 -5.63 -8.23 -11.03
N GLN A 179 -6.44 -7.20 -11.31
CA GLN A 179 -6.00 -5.85 -11.66
C GLN A 179 -6.14 -4.85 -10.52
N ARG A 180 -6.38 -5.32 -9.28
CA ARG A 180 -6.50 -4.44 -8.12
C ARG A 180 -5.86 -5.02 -6.86
N GLY A 181 -5.73 -4.19 -5.83
CA GLY A 181 -5.28 -4.56 -4.49
C GLY A 181 -6.44 -4.72 -3.50
N GLY A 182 -6.17 -4.51 -2.21
CA GLY A 182 -7.10 -4.71 -1.09
C GLY A 182 -8.06 -3.54 -0.82
N HIS A 183 -8.21 -2.56 -1.73
CA HIS A 183 -9.11 -1.43 -1.56
C HIS A 183 -9.81 -1.04 -2.86
N ILE A 184 -10.93 -0.33 -2.72
CA ILE A 184 -11.62 0.30 -3.84
C ILE A 184 -11.79 1.80 -3.60
N SER A 185 -11.99 2.54 -4.67
CA SER A 185 -12.20 3.99 -4.68
C SER A 185 -13.57 4.30 -5.27
N LEU A 186 -14.35 5.04 -4.50
CA LEU A 186 -15.69 5.49 -4.84
C LEU A 186 -15.67 7.01 -5.01
N VAL A 187 -16.10 7.50 -6.15
CA VAL A 187 -16.16 8.94 -6.45
C VAL A 187 -17.56 9.46 -6.19
N HIS A 188 -17.67 10.59 -5.48
CA HIS A 188 -18.92 11.31 -5.26
C HIS A 188 -18.64 12.81 -5.09
N PRO A 189 -19.50 13.73 -5.61
CA PRO A 189 -19.29 15.19 -5.45
C PRO A 189 -19.12 15.61 -3.99
N ASP A 190 -19.89 15.02 -3.09
CA ASP A 190 -19.86 15.30 -1.64
C ASP A 190 -18.95 14.37 -0.84
N ALA A 191 -17.98 13.72 -1.47
CA ALA A 191 -17.12 12.71 -0.83
C ALA A 191 -16.51 13.17 0.50
N ALA A 192 -16.07 14.43 0.60
CA ALA A 192 -15.49 14.97 1.81
C ALA A 192 -16.49 14.98 2.98
N LYS A 193 -17.72 15.47 2.74
CA LYS A 193 -18.80 15.47 3.76
C LYS A 193 -19.22 14.08 4.15
N ILE A 194 -19.36 13.19 3.17
CA ILE A 194 -19.71 11.77 3.40
C ILE A 194 -18.65 11.09 4.26
N CYS A 195 -17.36 11.30 4.01
CA CYS A 195 -16.29 10.73 4.83
C CYS A 195 -16.34 11.21 6.28
N VAL A 196 -16.59 12.48 6.52
CA VAL A 196 -16.74 13.03 7.87
C VAL A 196 -17.97 12.41 8.55
N ALA A 197 -19.11 12.40 7.88
CA ALA A 197 -20.36 11.86 8.43
C ALA A 197 -20.28 10.34 8.68
N LEU A 198 -19.61 9.58 7.83
CA LEU A 198 -19.36 8.15 8.05
C LEU A 198 -18.61 7.89 9.34
N ARG A 199 -17.60 8.71 9.64
CA ARG A 199 -16.82 8.60 10.88
C ARG A 199 -17.62 9.04 12.10
N GLU A 200 -18.27 10.21 12.03
CA GLU A 200 -18.92 10.84 13.20
C GLU A 200 -20.29 10.26 13.51
N ILE A 201 -21.04 9.82 12.50
CA ILE A 201 -22.44 9.40 12.65
C ILE A 201 -22.58 7.87 12.50
N ALA A 202 -21.90 7.29 11.50
CA ALA A 202 -22.12 5.90 11.13
C ALA A 202 -21.08 4.90 11.68
N ASN A 203 -20.06 5.38 12.42
CA ASN A 203 -18.94 4.56 12.90
C ASN A 203 -18.26 3.73 11.81
N VAL A 204 -18.10 4.32 10.63
CA VAL A 204 -17.33 3.78 9.51
C VAL A 204 -16.17 4.73 9.23
N ILE A 205 -14.94 4.21 9.20
CA ILE A 205 -13.73 5.03 9.04
C ILE A 205 -13.16 4.83 7.63
N PRO A 206 -13.67 5.53 6.62
CA PRO A 206 -13.10 5.53 5.29
C PRO A 206 -11.97 6.56 5.21
N ASP A 207 -11.35 6.63 4.06
CA ASP A 207 -10.25 7.52 3.76
C ASP A 207 -10.64 8.47 2.61
N TYR A 208 -10.63 9.78 2.88
CA TYR A 208 -10.91 10.79 1.85
C TYR A 208 -9.69 11.06 0.98
N ARG A 209 -9.86 11.04 -0.32
CA ARG A 209 -8.85 11.41 -1.31
C ARG A 209 -9.35 12.53 -2.22
N THR A 210 -8.62 13.63 -2.22
CA THR A 210 -8.93 14.79 -3.04
C THR A 210 -8.95 14.43 -4.54
N PRO A 211 -9.79 15.08 -5.35
CA PRO A 211 -10.78 16.09 -4.95
C PRO A 211 -12.12 15.51 -4.46
N ASN A 212 -12.45 14.24 -4.74
CA ASN A 212 -13.81 13.71 -4.61
C ASN A 212 -13.90 12.20 -4.43
N SER A 213 -12.89 11.56 -3.88
CA SER A 213 -12.88 10.09 -3.72
C SER A 213 -12.98 9.67 -2.26
N ILE A 214 -13.74 8.63 -2.03
CA ILE A 214 -13.82 7.86 -0.78
C ILE A 214 -13.12 6.53 -1.03
N ARG A 215 -12.06 6.25 -0.28
CA ARG A 215 -11.36 4.98 -0.35
C ARG A 215 -11.81 4.09 0.79
N VAL A 216 -12.24 2.88 0.46
CA VAL A 216 -12.62 1.84 1.43
C VAL A 216 -11.75 0.61 1.19
N ALA A 217 -11.29 -0.01 2.26
CA ALA A 217 -10.36 -1.12 2.23
C ALA A 217 -10.82 -2.26 3.13
N ILE A 218 -10.48 -3.48 2.76
CA ILE A 218 -10.51 -4.62 3.67
C ILE A 218 -9.09 -4.87 4.18
N SER A 219 -8.91 -4.98 5.50
CA SER A 219 -7.71 -5.58 6.07
C SER A 219 -7.91 -7.11 6.10
N PRO A 220 -7.26 -7.88 5.21
CA PRO A 220 -7.62 -9.29 5.04
C PRO A 220 -7.41 -10.14 6.29
N LEU A 221 -6.48 -9.76 7.17
CA LEU A 221 -6.26 -10.47 8.44
C LEU A 221 -7.37 -10.23 9.46
N THR A 222 -7.86 -8.99 9.56
CA THR A 222 -8.69 -8.56 10.70
C THR A 222 -10.14 -8.27 10.35
N THR A 223 -10.44 -7.94 9.08
CA THR A 223 -11.80 -7.57 8.66
C THR A 223 -12.56 -8.78 8.11
N SER A 224 -13.77 -9.00 8.61
CA SER A 224 -14.70 -10.02 8.10
C SER A 224 -15.53 -9.47 6.93
N TYR A 225 -16.13 -10.36 6.14
CA TYR A 225 -17.09 -9.98 5.10
C TYR A 225 -18.38 -9.37 5.67
N THR A 226 -18.78 -9.79 6.88
CA THR A 226 -19.92 -9.19 7.59
C THR A 226 -19.65 -7.72 7.91
N GLU A 227 -18.46 -7.38 8.40
CA GLU A 227 -18.09 -5.98 8.66
C GLU A 227 -18.04 -5.14 7.36
N VAL A 228 -17.61 -5.74 6.23
CA VAL A 228 -17.71 -5.08 4.92
C VAL A 228 -19.17 -4.78 4.56
N TRP A 229 -20.04 -5.76 4.71
CA TRP A 229 -21.50 -5.61 4.47
C TRP A 229 -22.09 -4.52 5.35
N ASP A 230 -21.87 -4.57 6.65
CA ASP A 230 -22.38 -3.60 7.62
C ASP A 230 -21.88 -2.18 7.34
N GLY A 231 -20.60 -2.04 7.00
CA GLY A 231 -20.02 -0.75 6.63
C GLY A 231 -20.68 -0.13 5.40
N PHE A 232 -20.96 -0.94 4.38
CA PHE A 232 -21.65 -0.50 3.17
C PHE A 232 -23.13 -0.21 3.42
N LEU A 233 -23.80 -0.98 4.27
CA LEU A 233 -25.19 -0.72 4.67
C LEU A 233 -25.31 0.62 5.38
N ARG A 234 -24.43 0.91 6.34
CA ARG A 234 -24.38 2.19 7.05
C ARG A 234 -24.07 3.36 6.10
N MET A 235 -23.18 3.16 5.13
CA MET A 235 -22.89 4.17 4.10
C MET A 235 -24.14 4.45 3.26
N LYS A 236 -24.85 3.42 2.80
CA LYS A 236 -26.11 3.54 2.08
C LYS A 236 -27.14 4.36 2.88
N GLU A 237 -27.45 3.92 4.10
CA GLU A 237 -28.45 4.57 4.97
C GLU A 237 -28.10 6.03 5.27
N LEU A 238 -26.82 6.32 5.53
CA LEU A 238 -26.36 7.69 5.76
C LEU A 238 -26.61 8.59 4.55
N VAL A 239 -26.31 8.10 3.35
CA VAL A 239 -26.47 8.88 2.12
C VAL A 239 -27.93 9.02 1.73
N GLU A 240 -28.75 7.98 1.84
CA GLU A 240 -30.21 8.01 1.59
C GLU A 240 -30.92 8.99 2.55
N SER A 241 -30.53 9.02 3.82
CA SER A 241 -31.11 9.94 4.79
C SER A 241 -30.72 11.40 4.57
N GLY A 242 -29.69 11.68 3.80
CA GLY A 242 -29.17 13.02 3.56
C GLY A 242 -28.46 13.67 4.75
N LYS A 243 -28.33 13.00 5.89
CA LYS A 243 -27.71 13.54 7.13
C LYS A 243 -26.26 14.00 6.93
N TYR A 244 -25.54 13.42 5.96
CA TYR A 244 -24.18 13.87 5.64
C TYR A 244 -24.11 15.33 5.19
N LYS A 245 -25.22 15.93 4.70
CA LYS A 245 -25.28 17.32 4.25
C LYS A 245 -25.17 18.33 5.39
N GLU A 246 -25.53 17.90 6.61
CA GLU A 246 -25.52 18.71 7.83
C GLU A 246 -24.10 18.85 8.42
N VAL A 247 -23.17 18.00 7.98
CA VAL A 247 -21.79 17.97 8.48
C VAL A 247 -20.92 18.96 7.70
N ALA A 248 -20.06 19.70 8.41
CA ALA A 248 -19.08 20.57 7.79
C ALA A 248 -17.99 19.76 7.09
N ALA A 249 -17.64 20.13 5.86
CA ALA A 249 -16.56 19.46 5.11
C ALA A 249 -15.14 19.77 5.64
N SER A 250 -15.05 20.60 6.71
CA SER A 250 -13.78 21.06 7.26
C SER A 250 -13.11 19.97 8.14
N GLY A 251 -11.88 19.60 7.82
CA GLY A 251 -11.01 18.81 8.70
C GLY A 251 -10.61 17.42 8.24
N SER A 252 -11.21 16.88 7.20
CA SER A 252 -10.84 15.55 6.68
C SER A 252 -9.57 15.61 5.83
N ARG A 253 -8.43 15.91 6.46
CA ARG A 253 -7.14 15.61 5.83
C ARG A 253 -6.82 14.13 6.09
N VAL A 254 -6.23 13.52 5.07
CA VAL A 254 -5.68 12.15 5.15
C VAL A 254 -4.77 12.03 6.37
N THR A 255 -4.99 11.05 7.20
CA THR A 255 -4.07 10.64 8.27
C THR A 255 -3.01 9.71 7.72
#